data_ea84faf8dae9848b46617dc987a0dbc2
#
_entry.id   ea84faf8dae9848b46617dc987a0dbc2
#
_cell.length_a   1.000
_cell.length_b   1.000
_cell.length_c   1.000
_cell.angle_alpha   90.00
_cell.angle_beta   90.00
_cell.angle_gamma   90.00
#
_symmetry.space_group_name_H-M   'P 1'
#
loop_
_entity.id
_entity.type
_entity.pdbx_description
1 polymer ?
#
loop_
_entity_poly.entity_id
_entity_poly.type
_entity_poly.pdbx_seq_one_letter_code
_entity_poly.pdbx_strand_id
1 'polypeptide(L)'
;MCQVNLLTDEEAGKLIKYILEYANGSMPVIDDRIIYICFITAKIQIDNQQRPYGENHWNWKNGASTENHKIRNGSGIQNWRKEVFKRDKYTCQHCNQKGGKLNAHHIKPFALYPDLRTILSNGLTLCRVCHIEVHKKKSI
;
A
#
# COMPACT_ATOMS: atom_id res chain seq x y z
N MET A 1 -7.47 -18.14 5.59
CA MET A 1 -8.89 -18.23 5.97
C MET A 1 -9.01 -19.30 7.04
N CYS A 2 -9.55 -18.96 8.23
CA CYS A 2 -9.88 -19.98 9.22
C CYS A 2 -11.06 -20.76 8.66
N GLN A 3 -10.90 -22.09 8.50
CA GLN A 3 -12.00 -22.93 8.04
C GLN A 3 -12.92 -23.16 9.26
N VAL A 4 -14.01 -22.40 9.31
CA VAL A 4 -15.03 -22.51 10.38
C VAL A 4 -15.60 -23.95 10.47
N ASN A 5 -15.45 -24.76 9.42
CA ASN A 5 -15.86 -26.15 9.38
C ASN A 5 -15.07 -27.11 10.30
N LEU A 6 -14.05 -26.61 11.02
CA LEU A 6 -13.26 -27.38 11.99
C LEU A 6 -13.70 -27.16 13.44
N LEU A 7 -14.65 -26.25 13.69
CA LEU A 7 -15.16 -25.96 15.02
C LEU A 7 -16.41 -26.83 15.29
N THR A 8 -16.52 -27.34 16.51
CA THR A 8 -17.75 -27.92 17.01
C THR A 8 -18.82 -26.84 17.18
N ASP A 9 -20.09 -27.20 17.27
CA ASP A 9 -21.18 -26.23 17.47
C ASP A 9 -20.99 -25.40 18.75
N GLU A 10 -20.44 -26.00 19.80
CA GLU A 10 -20.10 -25.28 21.05
C GLU A 10 -19.00 -24.25 20.86
N GLU A 11 -17.93 -24.62 20.17
CA GLU A 11 -16.81 -23.73 19.87
C GLU A 11 -17.25 -22.59 18.94
N ALA A 12 -18.07 -22.88 17.95
CA ALA A 12 -18.65 -21.87 17.07
C ALA A 12 -19.54 -20.88 17.84
N GLY A 13 -20.35 -21.36 18.80
CA GLY A 13 -21.16 -20.54 19.69
C GLY A 13 -20.31 -19.61 20.56
N LYS A 14 -19.22 -20.12 21.14
CA LYS A 14 -18.25 -19.32 21.90
C LYS A 14 -17.59 -18.25 21.03
N LEU A 15 -17.16 -18.60 19.82
CA LEU A 15 -16.56 -17.67 18.86
C LEU A 15 -17.51 -16.52 18.50
N ILE A 16 -18.79 -16.82 18.22
CA ILE A 16 -19.80 -15.80 17.92
C ILE A 16 -19.96 -14.84 19.09
N LYS A 17 -20.05 -15.36 20.33
CA LYS A 17 -20.13 -14.54 21.54
C LYS A 17 -18.95 -13.58 21.64
N TYR A 18 -17.73 -14.05 21.47
CA TYR A 18 -16.52 -13.22 21.53
C TYR A 18 -16.48 -12.14 20.43
N ILE A 19 -16.97 -12.47 19.23
CA ILE A 19 -17.08 -11.50 18.12
C ILE A 19 -18.10 -10.40 18.49
N LEU A 20 -19.23 -10.75 19.08
CA LEU A 20 -20.24 -9.78 19.51
C LEU A 20 -19.74 -8.90 20.66
N GLU A 21 -19.04 -9.47 21.64
CA GLU A 21 -18.41 -8.70 22.73
C GLU A 21 -17.41 -7.68 22.17
N TYR A 22 -16.58 -8.08 21.20
CA TYR A 22 -15.62 -7.19 20.55
C TYR A 22 -16.32 -6.08 19.74
N ALA A 23 -17.35 -6.42 18.98
CA ALA A 23 -18.12 -5.44 18.20
C ALA A 23 -18.80 -4.38 19.10
N ASN A 24 -19.13 -4.74 20.35
CA ASN A 24 -19.70 -3.85 21.37
C ASN A 24 -18.60 -3.08 22.15
N GLY A 25 -17.35 -3.17 21.77
CA GLY A 25 -16.24 -2.41 22.35
C GLY A 25 -15.53 -3.09 23.54
N SER A 26 -15.84 -4.34 23.84
CA SER A 26 -15.20 -5.11 24.90
C SER A 26 -14.18 -6.11 24.32
N MET A 27 -13.00 -6.21 24.95
CA MET A 27 -12.00 -7.18 24.51
C MET A 27 -12.21 -8.51 25.25
N PRO A 28 -12.61 -9.59 24.57
CA PRO A 28 -12.85 -10.88 25.22
C PRO A 28 -11.55 -11.54 25.68
N VAL A 29 -11.62 -12.29 26.78
CA VAL A 29 -10.54 -13.19 27.23
C VAL A 29 -10.81 -14.57 26.65
N ILE A 30 -9.89 -15.09 25.83
CA ILE A 30 -10.05 -16.35 25.10
C ILE A 30 -8.90 -17.28 25.46
N ASP A 31 -9.19 -18.34 26.19
CA ASP A 31 -8.20 -19.33 26.64
C ASP A 31 -7.95 -20.42 25.57
N ASP A 32 -8.93 -20.68 24.70
CA ASP A 32 -8.82 -21.67 23.63
C ASP A 32 -8.05 -21.14 22.44
N ARG A 33 -6.96 -21.85 22.07
CA ARG A 33 -6.05 -21.42 20.99
C ARG A 33 -6.73 -21.42 19.62
N ILE A 34 -7.60 -22.37 19.33
CA ILE A 34 -8.24 -22.48 18.02
C ILE A 34 -9.28 -21.37 17.88
N ILE A 35 -10.11 -21.18 18.90
CA ILE A 35 -11.09 -20.09 18.95
C ILE A 35 -10.39 -18.73 18.87
N TYR A 36 -9.26 -18.57 19.57
CA TYR A 36 -8.47 -17.33 19.51
C TYR A 36 -7.98 -17.01 18.10
N ILE A 37 -7.45 -17.98 17.35
CA ILE A 37 -6.99 -17.78 15.96
C ILE A 37 -8.16 -17.38 15.06
N CYS A 38 -9.31 -18.03 15.20
CA CYS A 38 -10.50 -17.68 14.45
C CYS A 38 -11.04 -16.28 14.81
N PHE A 39 -11.01 -15.93 16.10
CA PHE A 39 -11.38 -14.60 16.59
C PHE A 39 -10.47 -13.51 16.03
N ILE A 40 -9.14 -13.68 16.04
CA ILE A 40 -8.19 -12.69 15.49
C ILE A 40 -8.46 -12.45 13.99
N THR A 41 -8.80 -13.51 13.25
CA THR A 41 -9.17 -13.36 11.83
C THR A 41 -10.41 -12.49 11.65
N ALA A 42 -11.47 -12.76 12.43
CA ALA A 42 -12.70 -11.97 12.41
C ALA A 42 -12.46 -10.52 12.89
N LYS A 43 -11.69 -10.34 13.97
CA LYS A 43 -11.28 -9.04 14.50
C LYS A 43 -10.62 -8.17 13.43
N ILE A 44 -9.65 -8.72 12.68
CA ILE A 44 -8.97 -8.00 11.60
C ILE A 44 -9.98 -7.53 10.54
N GLN A 45 -10.98 -8.33 10.22
CA GLN A 45 -12.01 -7.94 9.25
C GLN A 45 -12.90 -6.81 9.79
N ILE A 46 -13.32 -6.90 11.05
CA ILE A 46 -14.11 -5.85 11.72
C ILE A 46 -13.32 -4.53 11.77
N ASP A 47 -12.07 -4.57 12.23
CA ASP A 47 -11.20 -3.40 12.33
C ASP A 47 -10.98 -2.74 10.95
N ASN A 48 -10.84 -3.56 9.89
CA ASN A 48 -10.68 -3.04 8.52
C ASN A 48 -11.97 -2.37 8.00
N GLN A 49 -13.15 -2.83 8.39
CA GLN A 49 -14.42 -2.20 8.04
C GLN A 49 -14.66 -0.89 8.81
N GLN A 50 -14.13 -0.80 10.05
CA GLN A 50 -14.24 0.39 10.89
C GLN A 50 -13.16 1.43 10.63
N ARG A 51 -12.20 1.17 9.72
CA ARG A 51 -11.17 2.16 9.37
C ARG A 51 -11.83 3.42 8.83
N PRO A 52 -11.48 4.58 9.41
CA PRO A 52 -11.99 5.85 8.90
C PRO A 52 -11.68 5.97 7.41
N TYR A 53 -12.71 6.19 6.60
CA TYR A 53 -12.58 6.41 5.17
C TYR A 53 -13.21 7.75 4.80
N GLY A 54 -12.66 8.40 3.80
CA GLY A 54 -13.19 9.69 3.37
C GLY A 54 -13.13 10.74 4.47
N GLU A 55 -14.23 11.40 4.74
CA GLU A 55 -14.33 12.53 5.68
C GLU A 55 -13.93 12.18 7.12
N ASN A 56 -14.10 10.95 7.53
CA ASN A 56 -13.76 10.47 8.86
C ASN A 56 -12.28 10.10 9.03
N HIS A 57 -11.49 10.14 7.95
CA HIS A 57 -10.06 9.83 8.02
C HIS A 57 -9.28 11.04 8.56
N TRP A 58 -8.44 10.84 9.61
CA TRP A 58 -7.67 11.92 10.26
C TRP A 58 -6.85 12.79 9.30
N ASN A 59 -6.47 12.28 8.14
CA ASN A 59 -5.71 12.99 7.10
C ASN A 59 -6.60 13.42 5.91
N TRP A 60 -7.93 13.44 6.09
CA TRP A 60 -8.86 13.89 5.07
C TRP A 60 -8.73 15.40 4.81
N LYS A 61 -8.64 15.79 3.57
CA LYS A 61 -8.50 17.18 3.11
C LYS A 61 -9.65 17.54 2.15
N ASN A 62 -10.89 17.34 2.58
CA ASN A 62 -12.11 17.67 1.82
C ASN A 62 -12.10 17.12 0.37
N GLY A 63 -11.58 15.90 0.18
CA GLY A 63 -11.45 15.29 -1.14
C GLY A 63 -10.43 15.95 -2.06
N ALA A 64 -9.76 17.00 -1.61
CA ALA A 64 -8.76 17.69 -2.40
C ALA A 64 -7.45 16.90 -2.45
N SER A 65 -7.20 16.22 -3.56
CA SER A 65 -5.86 15.74 -3.87
C SER A 65 -4.96 16.95 -4.14
N THR A 66 -3.74 16.93 -3.59
CA THR A 66 -2.76 17.97 -3.90
C THR A 66 -2.55 18.03 -5.42
N GLU A 67 -2.25 19.22 -5.97
CA GLU A 67 -2.00 19.39 -7.39
C GLU A 67 -0.92 18.41 -7.90
N ASN A 68 0.15 18.25 -7.14
CA ASN A 68 1.20 17.27 -7.44
C ASN A 68 0.69 15.83 -7.53
N HIS A 69 -0.30 15.45 -6.72
CA HIS A 69 -0.90 14.11 -6.78
C HIS A 69 -1.76 13.93 -8.04
N LYS A 70 -2.54 14.94 -8.42
CA LYS A 70 -3.33 14.94 -9.67
C LYS A 70 -2.42 14.81 -10.88
N ILE A 71 -1.34 15.60 -10.93
CA ILE A 71 -0.37 15.56 -12.03
C ILE A 71 0.32 14.20 -12.11
N ARG A 72 0.73 13.60 -10.97
CA ARG A 72 1.36 12.26 -10.92
C ARG A 72 0.49 11.15 -11.50
N ASN A 73 -0.83 11.27 -11.37
CA ASN A 73 -1.80 10.30 -11.87
C ASN A 73 -2.30 10.64 -13.28
N GLY A 74 -1.92 11.81 -13.82
CA GLY A 74 -2.29 12.25 -15.15
C GLY A 74 -1.61 11.45 -16.26
N SER A 75 -2.22 11.49 -17.46
CA SER A 75 -1.76 10.77 -18.65
C SER A 75 -0.33 11.15 -19.06
N GLY A 76 0.08 12.40 -18.84
CA GLY A 76 1.44 12.89 -19.15
C GLY A 76 2.52 12.10 -18.42
N ILE A 77 2.36 11.89 -17.10
CA ILE A 77 3.32 11.11 -16.30
C ILE A 77 3.24 9.63 -16.60
N GLN A 78 2.06 9.10 -16.91
CA GLN A 78 1.93 7.71 -17.31
C GLN A 78 2.65 7.43 -18.64
N ASN A 79 2.52 8.32 -19.63
CA ASN A 79 3.22 8.22 -20.89
C ASN A 79 4.73 8.39 -20.72
N TRP A 80 5.17 9.41 -19.96
CA TRP A 80 6.58 9.58 -19.61
C TRP A 80 7.20 8.31 -18.99
N ARG A 81 6.49 7.67 -18.05
CA ARG A 81 6.94 6.41 -17.43
C ARG A 81 7.13 5.30 -18.45
N LYS A 82 6.19 5.14 -19.39
CA LYS A 82 6.29 4.14 -20.45
C LYS A 82 7.50 4.40 -21.36
N GLU A 83 7.74 5.65 -21.73
CA GLU A 83 8.87 6.04 -22.59
C GLU A 83 10.22 5.87 -21.88
N VAL A 84 10.31 6.17 -20.57
CA VAL A 84 11.52 5.88 -19.77
C VAL A 84 11.81 4.38 -19.76
N PHE A 85 10.81 3.53 -19.48
CA PHE A 85 11.00 2.08 -19.51
C PHE A 85 11.40 1.55 -20.88
N LYS A 86 10.79 2.08 -21.95
CA LYS A 86 11.09 1.69 -23.33
C LYS A 86 12.52 2.07 -23.71
N ARG A 87 12.95 3.30 -23.42
CA ARG A 87 14.32 3.78 -23.64
C ARG A 87 15.35 2.87 -22.95
N ASP A 88 15.09 2.51 -21.69
CA ASP A 88 15.98 1.70 -20.86
C ASP A 88 15.79 0.18 -21.07
N LYS A 89 15.01 -0.21 -22.09
CA LYS A 89 14.73 -1.62 -22.46
C LYS A 89 14.25 -2.45 -21.27
N TYR A 90 13.43 -1.83 -20.37
CA TYR A 90 12.92 -2.45 -19.15
C TYR A 90 14.05 -3.03 -18.26
N THR A 91 15.16 -2.32 -18.17
CA THR A 91 16.35 -2.72 -17.42
C THR A 91 16.72 -1.67 -16.37
N CYS A 92 16.99 -2.09 -15.15
CA CYS A 92 17.47 -1.21 -14.09
C CYS A 92 18.83 -0.62 -14.48
N GLN A 93 18.94 0.70 -14.53
CA GLN A 93 20.15 1.40 -14.94
C GLN A 93 21.23 1.45 -13.84
N HIS A 94 20.95 0.89 -12.66
CA HIS A 94 21.91 0.80 -11.56
C HIS A 94 22.52 -0.61 -11.40
N CYS A 95 21.69 -1.66 -11.43
CA CYS A 95 22.15 -3.04 -11.23
C CYS A 95 21.97 -3.95 -12.45
N ASN A 96 21.52 -3.41 -13.59
CA ASN A 96 21.28 -4.11 -14.84
C ASN A 96 20.24 -5.25 -14.77
N GLN A 97 19.45 -5.33 -13.70
CA GLN A 97 18.35 -6.29 -13.61
C GLN A 97 17.30 -5.97 -14.68
N LYS A 98 16.97 -6.95 -15.51
CA LYS A 98 15.96 -6.84 -16.56
C LYS A 98 14.61 -7.34 -16.06
N GLY A 99 13.56 -6.53 -16.28
CA GLY A 99 12.20 -6.89 -15.90
C GLY A 99 11.93 -6.84 -14.38
N GLY A 100 10.84 -7.49 -13.96
CA GLY A 100 10.38 -7.48 -12.57
C GLY A 100 9.68 -6.18 -12.17
N LYS A 101 9.71 -5.85 -10.86
CA LYS A 101 9.10 -4.61 -10.34
C LYS A 101 10.03 -3.41 -10.59
N LEU A 102 9.79 -2.71 -11.69
CA LEU A 102 10.56 -1.52 -12.08
C LEU A 102 9.82 -0.22 -11.68
N ASN A 103 10.61 0.82 -11.39
CA ASN A 103 10.15 2.17 -11.07
C ASN A 103 10.83 3.17 -12.00
N ALA A 104 10.05 4.09 -12.59
CA ALA A 104 10.59 5.26 -13.26
C ALA A 104 10.89 6.32 -12.20
N HIS A 105 12.15 6.59 -11.97
CA HIS A 105 12.67 7.53 -10.98
C HIS A 105 12.98 8.88 -11.61
N HIS A 106 12.57 9.98 -10.97
CA HIS A 106 12.96 11.32 -11.39
C HIS A 106 14.32 11.68 -10.78
N ILE A 107 15.32 11.94 -11.62
CA ILE A 107 16.68 12.35 -11.21
C ILE A 107 16.61 13.66 -10.45
N LYS A 108 15.98 14.68 -11.02
CA LYS A 108 15.59 15.91 -10.33
C LYS A 108 14.21 15.75 -9.71
N PRO A 109 14.03 16.05 -8.41
CA PRO A 109 12.80 15.76 -7.69
C PRO A 109 11.54 16.34 -8.36
N PHE A 110 10.51 15.51 -8.52
CA PHE A 110 9.24 15.86 -9.14
C PHE A 110 8.58 17.13 -8.57
N ALA A 111 8.67 17.32 -7.25
CA ALA A 111 8.03 18.44 -6.58
C ALA A 111 8.74 19.79 -6.85
N LEU A 112 10.06 19.75 -6.97
CA LEU A 112 10.91 20.95 -7.07
C LEU A 112 11.13 21.42 -8.51
N TYR A 113 10.93 20.53 -9.50
CA TYR A 113 11.22 20.81 -10.90
C TYR A 113 10.00 20.50 -11.79
N PRO A 114 8.97 21.38 -11.80
CA PRO A 114 7.75 21.18 -12.59
C PRO A 114 8.01 20.95 -14.08
N ASP A 115 8.93 21.72 -14.66
CA ASP A 115 9.25 21.67 -16.09
C ASP A 115 9.96 20.39 -16.53
N LEU A 116 10.55 19.66 -15.58
CA LEU A 116 11.27 18.40 -15.84
C LEU A 116 10.44 17.14 -15.59
N ARG A 117 9.17 17.28 -15.20
CA ARG A 117 8.31 16.16 -14.81
C ARG A 117 8.08 15.14 -15.90
N THR A 118 8.02 15.59 -17.15
CA THR A 118 7.77 14.76 -18.33
C THR A 118 8.96 14.67 -19.28
N ILE A 119 10.07 15.29 -18.91
CA ILE A 119 11.28 15.24 -19.72
C ILE A 119 11.96 13.88 -19.59
N LEU A 120 12.20 13.23 -20.73
CA LEU A 120 12.69 11.85 -20.77
C LEU A 120 14.09 11.72 -20.15
N SER A 121 14.98 12.71 -20.36
CA SER A 121 16.33 12.72 -19.76
C SER A 121 16.33 12.84 -18.23
N ASN A 122 15.25 13.34 -17.63
CA ASN A 122 15.07 13.40 -16.19
C ASN A 122 14.55 12.08 -15.60
N GLY A 123 14.33 11.06 -16.42
CA GLY A 123 13.85 9.74 -16.03
C GLY A 123 14.96 8.70 -15.94
N LEU A 124 14.86 7.79 -15.00
CA LEU A 124 15.78 6.64 -14.83
C LEU A 124 14.98 5.42 -14.41
N THR A 125 15.17 4.30 -15.11
CA THR A 125 14.56 3.02 -14.72
C THR A 125 15.37 2.37 -13.60
N LEU A 126 14.73 2.11 -12.46
CA LEU A 126 15.34 1.43 -11.31
C LEU A 126 14.48 0.25 -10.86
N CYS A 127 15.11 -0.84 -10.44
CA CYS A 127 14.41 -1.88 -9.70
C CYS A 127 14.02 -1.37 -8.30
N ARG A 128 13.12 -2.10 -7.62
CA ARG A 128 12.62 -1.68 -6.29
C ARG A 128 13.75 -1.45 -5.28
N VAL A 129 14.75 -2.33 -5.25
CA VAL A 129 15.87 -2.26 -4.30
C VAL A 129 16.71 -1.00 -4.57
N CYS A 130 17.18 -0.81 -5.80
CA CYS A 130 17.98 0.37 -6.16
C CYS A 130 17.21 1.68 -5.99
N HIS A 131 15.90 1.69 -6.24
CA HIS A 131 15.04 2.86 -6.02
C HIS A 131 15.00 3.27 -4.55
N ILE A 132 14.89 2.30 -3.63
CA ILE A 132 14.93 2.56 -2.18
C ILE A 132 16.30 3.12 -1.76
N GLU A 133 17.39 2.55 -2.26
CA GLU A 133 18.76 3.00 -1.95
C GLU A 133 19.02 4.44 -2.38
N VAL A 134 18.57 4.83 -3.58
CA VAL A 134 18.71 6.20 -4.08
C VAL A 134 17.96 7.19 -3.18
N HIS A 135 16.79 6.80 -2.64
CA HIS A 135 16.04 7.65 -1.72
C HIS A 135 16.68 7.74 -0.33
N LYS A 136 17.29 6.67 0.19
CA LYS A 136 18.01 6.68 1.48
C LYS A 136 19.22 7.64 1.46
N LYS A 137 19.98 7.68 0.37
CA LYS A 137 21.16 8.56 0.23
C LYS A 137 20.82 10.06 0.16
N LYS A 138 19.56 10.43 -0.11
CA LYS A 138 19.12 11.85 -0.15
C LYS A 138 18.62 12.38 1.20
N SER A 139 18.61 11.56 2.25
CA SER A 139 18.10 11.91 3.60
C SER A 139 19.22 12.28 4.59
N ILE A 140 20.44 12.62 4.10
CA ILE A 140 21.59 13.13 4.89
C ILE A 140 21.86 14.57 4.51
#